data_86d1d511acd9c0e4a9e0337e13283b6b
#
_entry.id   86d1d511acd9c0e4a9e0337e13283b6b
#
_cell.length_a   1.000
_cell.length_b   1.000
_cell.length_c   1.000
_cell.angle_alpha   90.00
_cell.angle_beta   90.00
_cell.angle_gamma   90.00
#
_symmetry.space_group_name_H-M   'P 1'
#
loop_
_entity.id
_entity.type
_entity.pdbx_description
1 polymer ?
#
loop_
_entity_poly.entity_id
_entity_poly.type
_entity_poly.pdbx_seq_one_letter_code
_entity_poly.pdbx_strand_id
1 'polypeptide(L)' 'STLPQIDSKTKLQEYSLKKYKELPKYTFYKKTGPQHRPMFKTDVQIPDSKIMIGIGTSKKNAQQNAARKLLDFLNIL' A
#
# COMPACT_ATOMS: atom_id res chain seq x y z
N SER A 1 26.34 -2.98 6.08
CA SER A 1 25.34 -2.01 5.75
C SER A 1 24.22 -2.62 4.96
N THR A 2 23.15 -1.98 5.03
CA THR A 2 21.95 -2.48 4.39
C THR A 2 21.53 -1.55 3.28
N LEU A 3 20.98 -2.12 2.25
CA LEU A 3 20.36 -1.33 1.20
C LEU A 3 19.13 -0.64 1.79
N PRO A 4 18.87 0.60 1.39
CA PRO A 4 17.64 1.26 1.84
C PRO A 4 16.43 0.45 1.39
N GLN A 5 15.49 0.29 2.28
CA GLN A 5 14.24 -0.33 1.91
C GLN A 5 13.42 0.63 1.07
N ILE A 6 12.77 0.09 0.06
CA ILE A 6 11.88 0.90 -0.74
C ILE A 6 10.62 1.18 0.07
N ASP A 7 10.31 2.44 0.30
CA ASP A 7 9.06 2.82 0.93
C ASP A 7 8.01 2.92 -0.17
N SER A 8 7.24 1.86 -0.30
CA SER A 8 6.25 1.78 -1.37
C SER A 8 5.17 2.84 -1.24
N LYS A 9 4.78 3.18 -0.02
CA LYS A 9 3.80 4.24 0.19
C LYS A 9 4.30 5.57 -0.31
N THR A 10 5.55 5.90 0.01
CA THR A 10 6.15 7.16 -0.44
C THR A 10 6.26 7.18 -1.96
N LYS A 11 6.72 6.09 -2.54
CA LYS A 11 6.87 6.03 -3.98
C LYS A 11 5.54 6.17 -4.70
N LEU A 12 4.51 5.50 -4.20
CA LEU A 12 3.18 5.60 -4.78
C LEU A 12 2.61 7.01 -4.61
N GLN A 13 2.86 7.63 -3.47
CA GLN A 13 2.42 9.01 -3.22
C GLN A 13 3.05 9.97 -4.22
N GLU A 14 4.35 9.85 -4.44
CA GLU A 14 5.05 10.70 -5.40
C GLU A 14 4.49 10.53 -6.80
N TYR A 15 4.26 9.29 -7.19
CA TYR A 15 3.70 8.98 -8.50
C TYR A 15 2.30 9.59 -8.66
N SER A 16 1.44 9.37 -7.67
CA SER A 16 0.06 9.82 -7.75
C SER A 16 -0.05 11.35 -7.74
N LEU A 17 0.75 12.00 -6.90
CA LEU A 17 0.77 13.46 -6.86
C LEU A 17 1.28 14.04 -8.16
N LYS A 18 2.34 13.45 -8.71
CA LYS A 18 2.92 13.95 -9.94
C LYS A 18 1.97 13.80 -11.13
N LYS A 19 1.31 12.65 -11.22
CA LYS A 19 0.47 12.33 -12.38
C LYS A 19 -0.95 12.86 -12.25
N TYR A 20 -1.53 12.79 -11.06
CA TYR A 20 -2.95 13.09 -10.87
C TYR A 20 -3.21 14.25 -9.94
N LYS A 21 -2.19 14.75 -9.25
CA LYS A 21 -2.34 15.82 -8.24
C LYS A 21 -3.20 15.39 -7.07
N GLU A 22 -3.25 14.09 -6.80
CA GLU A 22 -4.04 13.52 -5.71
C GLU A 22 -3.23 12.51 -4.95
N LEU A 23 -3.52 12.40 -3.65
CA LEU A 23 -2.90 11.40 -2.80
C LEU A 23 -3.59 10.05 -2.97
N PRO A 24 -2.84 8.94 -2.82
CA PRO A 24 -3.49 7.63 -2.79
C PRO A 24 -4.46 7.54 -1.63
N LYS A 25 -5.53 6.82 -1.82
CA LYS A 25 -6.55 6.65 -0.80
C LYS A 25 -6.47 5.23 -0.26
N TYR A 26 -6.29 5.12 1.05
CA TYR A 26 -6.25 3.83 1.73
C TYR A 26 -7.51 3.65 2.55
N THR A 27 -8.10 2.46 2.47
CA THR A 27 -9.26 2.12 3.29
C THR A 27 -8.89 0.92 4.13
N PHE A 28 -8.96 1.08 5.44
CA PHE A 28 -8.71 -0.02 6.35
C PHE A 28 -9.97 -0.86 6.47
N TYR A 29 -9.84 -2.15 6.19
CA TYR A 29 -10.98 -3.03 6.25
C TYR A 29 -11.17 -3.65 7.61
N LYS A 30 -10.13 -4.35 8.07
CA LYS A 30 -10.40 -5.29 9.13
C LYS A 30 -9.12 -5.84 9.72
N LYS A 31 -9.16 -6.03 11.04
CA LYS A 31 -8.17 -6.79 11.75
C LYS A 31 -8.74 -8.18 11.96
N THR A 32 -8.03 -9.21 11.54
CA THR A 32 -8.46 -10.59 11.70
C THR A 32 -7.35 -11.41 12.34
N GLY A 33 -7.64 -12.68 12.59
CA GLY A 33 -6.69 -13.61 13.17
C GLY A 33 -6.69 -13.60 14.68
N PRO A 34 -5.92 -14.52 15.29
CA PRO A 34 -5.83 -14.59 16.74
C PRO A 34 -5.18 -13.33 17.31
N GLN A 35 -5.47 -13.10 18.58
CA GLN A 35 -4.99 -11.90 19.26
C GLN A 35 -3.47 -11.74 19.22
N HIS A 36 -2.75 -12.86 19.27
CA HIS A 36 -1.28 -12.84 19.24
C HIS A 36 -0.70 -12.86 17.84
N ARG A 37 -1.54 -13.00 16.82
CA ARG A 37 -1.13 -12.97 15.40
C ARG A 37 -2.16 -12.25 14.57
N PRO A 38 -2.36 -10.97 14.82
CA PRO A 38 -3.37 -10.25 14.06
C PRO A 38 -2.94 -10.07 12.60
N MET A 39 -3.91 -10.09 11.72
CA MET A 39 -3.71 -9.76 10.31
C MET A 39 -4.56 -8.55 9.99
N PHE A 40 -3.94 -7.60 9.31
CA PHE A 40 -4.61 -6.37 8.90
C PHE A 40 -4.78 -6.37 7.40
N LYS A 41 -5.90 -5.89 6.95
CA LYS A 41 -6.22 -5.84 5.52
C LYS A 41 -6.63 -4.43 5.15
N THR A 42 -6.01 -3.90 4.12
CA THR A 42 -6.33 -2.56 3.63
C THR A 42 -6.33 -2.57 2.12
N ASP A 43 -6.99 -1.59 1.51
CA ASP A 43 -6.84 -1.39 0.10
C ASP A 43 -6.16 -0.06 -0.18
N VAL A 44 -5.77 0.12 -1.43
CA VAL A 44 -5.25 1.39 -1.90
C VAL A 44 -5.79 1.66 -3.29
N GLN A 45 -6.07 2.91 -3.55
CA GLN A 45 -6.56 3.34 -4.85
C GLN A 45 -5.97 4.69 -5.21
N ILE A 46 -5.62 4.84 -6.49
CA ILE A 46 -5.28 6.14 -7.08
C ILE A 46 -6.20 6.34 -8.28
N PRO A 47 -6.30 7.58 -8.80
CA PRO A 47 -7.17 7.82 -9.97
C PRO A 47 -6.79 6.94 -11.14
N ASP A 48 -7.78 6.52 -11.91
CA ASP A 48 -7.62 5.74 -13.13
C ASP A 48 -6.90 4.41 -12.93
N SER A 49 -7.01 3.82 -11.74
CA SER A 49 -6.32 2.59 -11.45
C SER A 49 -7.23 1.63 -10.70
N LYS A 50 -6.88 0.35 -10.76
CA LYS A 50 -7.65 -0.63 -10.03
C LYS A 50 -7.24 -0.62 -8.55
N ILE A 51 -8.16 -1.03 -7.71
CA ILE A 51 -7.92 -1.15 -6.27
C ILE A 51 -7.06 -2.37 -6.01
N MET A 52 -6.01 -2.19 -5.20
CA MET A 52 -5.17 -3.30 -4.77
C MET A 52 -5.30 -3.49 -3.28
N ILE A 53 -5.23 -4.74 -2.85
CA ILE A 53 -5.40 -5.10 -1.45
C ILE A 53 -4.07 -5.57 -0.89
N GLY A 54 -3.73 -5.08 0.30
CA GLY A 54 -2.55 -5.51 1.02
C GLY A 54 -2.92 -6.12 2.35
N ILE A 55 -2.17 -7.13 2.75
CA ILE A 55 -2.32 -7.80 4.02
C ILE A 55 -0.99 -7.74 4.76
N GLY A 56 -1.04 -7.50 6.04
CA GLY A 56 0.18 -7.43 6.83
C GLY A 56 -0.08 -7.63 8.31
N THR A 57 1.00 -7.63 9.07
CA THR A 57 0.93 -7.85 10.51
C THR A 57 0.63 -6.58 11.30
N SER A 58 0.56 -5.46 10.61
CA SER A 58 0.17 -4.18 11.18
C SER A 58 -0.53 -3.37 10.10
N LYS A 59 -1.23 -2.31 10.49
CA LYS A 59 -1.84 -1.42 9.50
C LYS A 59 -0.79 -0.85 8.55
N LYS A 60 0.36 -0.45 9.10
CA LYS A 60 1.43 0.10 8.29
C LYS A 60 1.94 -0.90 7.28
N ASN A 61 2.17 -2.14 7.71
CA ASN A 61 2.63 -3.19 6.81
C ASN A 61 1.60 -3.52 5.74
N ALA A 62 0.32 -3.56 6.12
CA ALA A 62 -0.74 -3.82 5.15
C ALA A 62 -0.78 -2.72 4.09
N GLN A 63 -0.63 -1.46 4.50
CA GLN A 63 -0.61 -0.35 3.55
C GLN A 63 0.61 -0.39 2.65
N GLN A 64 1.79 -0.70 3.19
CA GLN A 64 3.00 -0.84 2.39
C GLN A 64 2.84 -1.96 1.37
N ASN A 65 2.26 -3.08 1.78
CA ASN A 65 2.06 -4.19 0.87
C ASN A 65 1.04 -3.86 -0.23
N ALA A 66 -0.03 -3.14 0.12
CA ALA A 66 -1.00 -2.69 -0.87
C ALA A 66 -0.36 -1.75 -1.89
N ALA A 67 0.42 -0.78 -1.40
CA ALA A 67 1.10 0.16 -2.27
C ALA A 67 2.08 -0.55 -3.20
N ARG A 68 2.84 -1.52 -2.67
CA ARG A 68 3.79 -2.26 -3.49
C ARG A 68 3.08 -3.04 -4.59
N LYS A 69 1.96 -3.67 -4.26
CA LYS A 69 1.18 -4.39 -5.28
C LYS A 69 0.72 -3.47 -6.39
N LEU A 70 0.28 -2.27 -6.02
CA LEU A 70 -0.18 -1.32 -7.02
C LEU A 70 0.97 -0.84 -7.90
N LEU A 71 2.14 -0.56 -7.30
CA LEU A 71 3.31 -0.18 -8.07
C LEU A 71 3.73 -1.28 -9.03
N ASP A 72 3.69 -2.54 -8.58
CA ASP A 72 3.99 -3.68 -9.45
C ASP A 72 3.00 -3.75 -10.62
N PHE A 73 1.73 -3.58 -10.33
CA PHE A 73 0.69 -3.60 -11.35
C PHE A 73 0.91 -2.51 -12.38
N LEU A 74 1.33 -1.34 -11.92
CA LEU A 74 1.59 -0.20 -12.79
C LEU A 74 2.96 -0.24 -13.45
N ASN A 75 3.78 -1.23 -13.11
CA ASN A 75 5.12 -1.39 -13.67
C ASN A 75 6.05 -0.23 -13.33
N ILE A 76 5.95 0.28 -12.12
CA ILE A 76 6.70 1.46 -11.71
C ILE A 76 7.91 1.13 -10.86
N LEU A 77 7.96 -0.03 -10.25
CA LEU A 77 9.07 -0.42 -9.40
C LEU A 77 10.36 -0.60 -10.17
#